data_acd3aac6e2d16f71ad114db9fa41f55b
#
_entry.id   acd3aac6e2d16f71ad114db9fa41f55b
#
_cell.length_a   1.000
_cell.length_b   1.000
_cell.length_c   1.000
_cell.angle_alpha   90.00
_cell.angle_beta   90.00
_cell.angle_gamma   90.00
#
_symmetry.space_group_name_H-M   'P 1'
#
loop_
_entity.id
_entity.type
_entity.pdbx_description
1 polymer ?
#
loop_
_entity_poly.entity_id
_entity_poly.type
_entity_poly.pdbx_seq_one_letter_code
_entity_poly.pdbx_strand_id
1 'polypeptide(L)'
;MCIRDRYVALRRKDSLSLYLLGMSVCNLVMFAGIIVYIAAIGGTAAQQREFLFLVPKLQVWLHALPIPMDRLGYVVAVGRSLFPLFALQAALEATMIPALRRRMKSLRLAACVVPALSLVYYYPAVFRTVVSGRFWLLPLTIHVSLTWIILYLAAAGLLFFQEYHATTMPVFKRNTRYVLLSFASISTLYLLYASKDPAQIYNMFISEYIRLGISSYISGALPALGWIILGLCTVFFVVLGSYNLVRYTQLTYDDTRQDMILKRKFDAAGTGVSVFVHGVKNQLLSSRVLHKKLSRALAGDPPDMAQVRACAVQLNELNEGMLRRMDELYRTVKN
;
A
#
# COMPACT_ATOMS: atom_id res chain seq x y z
N MET A 1 3.15 -12.80 13.25
CA MET A 1 2.74 -11.51 12.70
C MET A 1 1.23 -11.42 12.81
N CYS A 2 0.72 -10.60 13.74
CA CYS A 2 -0.63 -10.70 14.28
C CYS A 2 -1.71 -10.22 13.32
N ILE A 3 -2.86 -10.91 13.38
CA ILE A 3 -4.18 -10.50 12.83
C ILE A 3 -4.46 -8.99 13.10
N ARG A 4 -3.96 -8.44 14.21
CA ARG A 4 -4.02 -7.04 14.60
C ARG A 4 -3.35 -6.09 13.59
N ASP A 5 -2.24 -6.49 12.95
CA ASP A 5 -1.51 -5.65 11.98
C ASP A 5 -2.26 -5.60 10.63
N ARG A 6 -2.92 -6.69 10.24
CA ARG A 6 -3.84 -6.71 9.09
C ARG A 6 -5.05 -5.82 9.30
N TYR A 7 -5.62 -5.82 10.52
CA TYR A 7 -6.79 -5.00 10.84
C TYR A 7 -6.46 -3.50 10.82
N VAL A 8 -5.26 -3.11 11.26
CA VAL A 8 -4.80 -1.71 11.25
C VAL A 8 -4.50 -1.24 9.82
N ALA A 9 -3.89 -2.08 8.97
CA ALA A 9 -3.64 -1.76 7.56
C ALA A 9 -4.94 -1.57 6.75
N LEU A 10 -5.96 -2.41 7.03
CA LEU A 10 -7.29 -2.30 6.39
C LEU A 10 -8.11 -1.12 6.91
N ARG A 11 -7.94 -0.72 8.17
CA ARG A 11 -8.67 0.40 8.77
C ARG A 11 -8.07 1.77 8.39
N ARG A 12 -6.80 1.83 8.00
CA ARG A 12 -6.19 2.98 7.37
C ARG A 12 -6.30 2.82 5.87
N LYS A 13 -7.04 3.72 5.25
CA LYS A 13 -7.14 3.91 3.80
C LYS A 13 -5.80 4.42 3.21
N ASP A 14 -4.69 3.75 3.51
CA ASP A 14 -3.44 3.98 2.81
C ASP A 14 -3.51 3.23 1.48
N SER A 15 -3.89 3.97 0.45
CA SER A 15 -4.09 3.45 -0.90
C SER A 15 -2.84 2.74 -1.43
N LEU A 16 -1.65 3.20 -1.06
CA LEU A 16 -0.38 2.60 -1.49
C LEU A 16 -0.21 1.19 -0.94
N SER A 17 -0.44 0.99 0.37
CA SER A 17 -0.38 -0.34 0.99
C SER A 17 -1.38 -1.31 0.38
N LEU A 18 -2.56 -0.82 -0.01
CA LEU A 18 -3.58 -1.64 -0.68
C LEU A 18 -3.12 -2.11 -2.06
N TYR A 19 -2.50 -1.23 -2.86
CA TYR A 19 -1.96 -1.60 -4.17
C TYR A 19 -0.78 -2.58 -4.06
N LEU A 20 0.11 -2.40 -3.10
CA LEU A 20 1.21 -3.35 -2.84
C LEU A 20 0.70 -4.73 -2.40
N LEU A 21 -0.35 -4.75 -1.59
CA LEU A 21 -1.06 -6.00 -1.25
C LEU A 21 -1.69 -6.63 -2.50
N GLY A 22 -2.33 -5.82 -3.36
CA GLY A 22 -2.90 -6.27 -4.62
C GLY A 22 -1.87 -6.94 -5.53
N MET A 23 -0.67 -6.35 -5.66
CA MET A 23 0.46 -6.97 -6.39
C MET A 23 0.81 -8.34 -5.82
N SER A 24 0.95 -8.44 -4.49
CA SER A 24 1.30 -9.68 -3.81
C SER A 24 0.23 -10.76 -4.00
N VAL A 25 -1.04 -10.40 -3.93
CA VAL A 25 -2.17 -11.31 -4.17
C VAL A 25 -2.21 -11.78 -5.62
N CYS A 26 -2.01 -10.88 -6.60
CA CYS A 26 -1.95 -11.25 -8.02
C CYS A 26 -0.81 -12.23 -8.31
N ASN A 27 0.36 -11.99 -7.71
CA ASN A 27 1.50 -12.90 -7.83
C ASN A 27 1.18 -14.28 -7.25
N LEU A 28 0.55 -14.31 -6.07
CA LEU A 28 0.14 -15.56 -5.42
C LEU A 28 -0.89 -16.32 -6.25
N VAL A 29 -1.88 -15.64 -6.83
CA VAL A 29 -2.89 -16.25 -7.72
C VAL A 29 -2.22 -16.85 -8.96
N MET A 30 -1.30 -16.11 -9.59
CA MET A 30 -0.55 -16.58 -10.74
C MET A 30 0.28 -17.82 -10.39
N PHE A 31 1.04 -17.81 -9.30
CA PHE A 31 1.85 -18.94 -8.86
C PHE A 31 1.01 -20.16 -8.50
N ALA A 32 -0.09 -19.98 -7.77
CA ALA A 32 -1.00 -21.07 -7.44
C ALA A 32 -1.53 -21.74 -8.71
N GLY A 33 -1.92 -20.95 -9.71
CA GLY A 33 -2.35 -21.47 -10.99
C GLY A 33 -1.26 -22.25 -11.73
N ILE A 34 -0.01 -21.75 -11.73
CA ILE A 34 1.15 -22.43 -12.35
C ILE A 34 1.47 -23.74 -11.62
N ILE A 35 1.45 -23.75 -10.30
CA ILE A 35 1.73 -24.95 -9.49
C ILE A 35 0.67 -26.04 -9.76
N VAL A 36 -0.61 -25.65 -9.78
CA VAL A 36 -1.71 -26.59 -10.12
C VAL A 36 -1.57 -27.10 -11.55
N TYR A 37 -1.20 -26.25 -12.51
CA TYR A 37 -0.94 -26.65 -13.89
C TYR A 37 0.16 -27.71 -13.99
N ILE A 38 1.29 -27.50 -13.30
CA ILE A 38 2.41 -28.46 -13.30
C ILE A 38 2.00 -29.76 -12.64
N ALA A 39 1.22 -29.71 -11.56
CA ALA A 39 0.70 -30.92 -10.91
C ALA A 39 -0.26 -31.68 -11.82
N ALA A 40 -1.12 -30.98 -12.56
CA ALA A 40 -2.16 -31.56 -13.39
C ALA A 40 -1.64 -32.22 -14.68
N ILE A 41 -0.58 -31.67 -15.32
CA ILE A 41 -0.01 -32.25 -16.53
C ILE A 41 0.53 -33.68 -16.26
N GLY A 42 1.06 -33.96 -15.09
CA GLY A 42 1.75 -35.21 -14.81
C GLY A 42 2.99 -35.42 -15.72
N GLY A 43 3.82 -36.40 -15.49
CA GLY A 43 4.91 -36.75 -16.43
C GLY A 43 6.02 -35.66 -16.58
N THR A 44 6.04 -34.66 -15.75
CA THR A 44 7.10 -33.64 -15.71
C THR A 44 8.43 -34.27 -15.29
N ALA A 45 9.55 -33.68 -15.76
CA ALA A 45 10.88 -34.14 -15.36
C ALA A 45 11.02 -34.19 -13.83
N ALA A 46 11.81 -35.15 -13.32
CA ALA A 46 12.00 -35.32 -11.88
C ALA A 46 12.45 -34.02 -11.19
N GLN A 47 13.34 -33.26 -11.84
CA GLN A 47 13.83 -31.98 -11.32
C GLN A 47 12.73 -30.93 -11.13
N GLN A 48 11.72 -30.89 -12.01
CA GLN A 48 10.58 -29.96 -11.85
C GLN A 48 9.72 -30.34 -10.67
N ARG A 49 9.52 -31.63 -10.46
CA ARG A 49 8.74 -32.15 -9.33
C ARG A 49 9.42 -31.90 -8.01
N GLU A 50 10.70 -32.19 -7.93
CA GLU A 50 11.51 -31.94 -6.72
C GLU A 50 11.59 -30.45 -6.38
N PHE A 51 11.67 -29.58 -7.39
CA PHE A 51 11.70 -28.14 -7.19
C PHE A 51 10.38 -27.57 -6.63
N LEU A 52 9.24 -28.02 -7.15
CA LEU A 52 7.94 -27.45 -6.84
C LEU A 52 7.18 -28.19 -5.74
N PHE A 53 7.45 -29.48 -5.57
CA PHE A 53 6.72 -30.35 -4.65
C PHE A 53 7.68 -31.00 -3.65
N LEU A 54 8.00 -30.29 -2.58
CA LEU A 54 8.74 -30.86 -1.44
C LEU A 54 7.99 -32.04 -0.80
N VAL A 55 6.67 -32.08 -0.94
CA VAL A 55 5.81 -33.13 -0.40
C VAL A 55 5.08 -33.82 -1.55
N PRO A 56 5.42 -35.09 -1.91
CA PRO A 56 4.77 -35.84 -3.00
C PRO A 56 3.24 -35.98 -2.84
N LYS A 57 2.75 -36.06 -1.59
CA LYS A 57 1.31 -36.14 -1.32
C LYS A 57 0.55 -34.90 -1.80
N LEU A 58 1.19 -33.73 -1.75
CA LEU A 58 0.59 -32.48 -2.23
C LEU A 58 0.41 -32.50 -3.76
N GLN A 59 1.39 -33.03 -4.50
CA GLN A 59 1.29 -33.19 -5.95
C GLN A 59 0.12 -34.09 -6.34
N VAL A 60 0.01 -35.28 -5.69
CA VAL A 60 -1.08 -36.22 -5.95
C VAL A 60 -2.45 -35.60 -5.66
N TRP A 61 -2.56 -34.86 -4.56
CA TRP A 61 -3.79 -34.18 -4.21
C TRP A 61 -4.16 -33.10 -5.24
N LEU A 62 -3.18 -32.28 -5.67
CA LEU A 62 -3.40 -31.25 -6.70
C LEU A 62 -3.75 -31.87 -8.06
N HIS A 63 -3.14 -32.99 -8.42
CA HIS A 63 -3.46 -33.72 -9.66
C HIS A 63 -4.89 -34.25 -9.66
N ALA A 64 -5.41 -34.63 -8.50
CA ALA A 64 -6.78 -35.12 -8.33
C ALA A 64 -7.86 -34.02 -8.43
N LEU A 65 -7.47 -32.74 -8.46
CA LEU A 65 -8.43 -31.65 -8.57
C LEU A 65 -9.06 -31.60 -9.96
N PRO A 66 -10.41 -31.66 -10.09
CA PRO A 66 -11.11 -31.66 -11.38
C PRO A 66 -11.20 -30.22 -11.95
N ILE A 67 -10.07 -29.57 -12.18
CA ILE A 67 -10.04 -28.20 -12.71
C ILE A 67 -9.76 -28.25 -14.21
N PRO A 68 -10.67 -27.77 -15.08
CA PRO A 68 -10.43 -27.65 -16.51
C PRO A 68 -9.23 -26.74 -16.80
N MET A 69 -8.34 -27.13 -17.72
CA MET A 69 -7.15 -26.38 -18.09
C MET A 69 -7.48 -24.96 -18.58
N ASP A 70 -8.61 -24.79 -19.26
CA ASP A 70 -9.07 -23.49 -19.73
C ASP A 70 -9.36 -22.52 -18.58
N ARG A 71 -9.99 -23.00 -17.51
CA ARG A 71 -10.23 -22.19 -16.29
C ARG A 71 -8.93 -21.89 -15.56
N LEU A 72 -8.06 -22.87 -15.50
CA LEU A 72 -6.77 -22.73 -14.82
C LEU A 72 -5.89 -21.68 -15.54
N GLY A 73 -5.78 -21.77 -16.87
CA GLY A 73 -5.07 -20.77 -17.66
C GLY A 73 -5.66 -19.36 -17.52
N TYR A 74 -7.00 -19.25 -17.39
CA TYR A 74 -7.64 -17.97 -17.13
C TYR A 74 -7.31 -17.39 -15.74
N VAL A 75 -7.23 -18.23 -14.71
CA VAL A 75 -6.78 -17.81 -13.38
C VAL A 75 -5.35 -17.26 -13.43
N VAL A 76 -4.46 -17.93 -14.16
CA VAL A 76 -3.09 -17.43 -14.39
C VAL A 76 -3.12 -16.09 -15.15
N ALA A 77 -3.97 -15.97 -16.19
CA ALA A 77 -4.14 -14.73 -16.95
C ALA A 77 -4.63 -13.57 -16.09
N VAL A 78 -5.54 -13.80 -15.14
CA VAL A 78 -6.02 -12.80 -14.18
C VAL A 78 -4.87 -12.29 -13.31
N GLY A 79 -4.12 -13.18 -12.67
CA GLY A 79 -2.96 -12.80 -11.85
C GLY A 79 -1.92 -12.04 -12.67
N ARG A 80 -1.62 -12.54 -13.89
CA ARG A 80 -0.64 -11.94 -14.80
C ARG A 80 -1.06 -10.54 -15.30
N SER A 81 -2.33 -10.32 -15.60
CA SER A 81 -2.81 -9.04 -16.15
C SER A 81 -3.05 -7.98 -15.07
N LEU A 82 -3.48 -8.38 -13.88
CA LEU A 82 -3.76 -7.42 -12.80
C LEU A 82 -2.50 -6.94 -12.07
N PHE A 83 -1.43 -7.74 -12.03
CA PHE A 83 -0.19 -7.36 -11.36
C PHE A 83 0.40 -6.03 -11.89
N PRO A 84 0.63 -5.85 -13.21
CA PRO A 84 1.17 -4.60 -13.75
C PRO A 84 0.24 -3.41 -13.51
N LEU A 85 -1.09 -3.64 -13.49
CA LEU A 85 -2.06 -2.61 -13.14
C LEU A 85 -1.85 -2.10 -11.71
N PHE A 86 -1.81 -3.01 -10.73
CA PHE A 86 -1.57 -2.63 -9.33
C PHE A 86 -0.20 -1.98 -9.14
N ALA A 87 0.83 -2.44 -9.86
CA ALA A 87 2.16 -1.85 -9.87
C ALA A 87 2.14 -0.39 -10.35
N LEU A 88 1.48 -0.11 -11.46
CA LEU A 88 1.36 1.25 -11.98
C LEU A 88 0.47 2.13 -11.09
N GLN A 89 -0.63 1.60 -10.54
CA GLN A 89 -1.48 2.33 -9.58
C GLN A 89 -0.72 2.69 -8.29
N ALA A 90 0.10 1.78 -7.78
CA ALA A 90 0.97 2.05 -6.63
C ALA A 90 1.96 3.18 -6.90
N ALA A 91 2.61 3.17 -8.07
CA ALA A 91 3.55 4.19 -8.49
C ALA A 91 2.87 5.56 -8.69
N LEU A 92 1.69 5.59 -9.30
CA LEU A 92 0.88 6.80 -9.46
C LEU A 92 0.46 7.37 -8.09
N GLU A 93 0.11 6.51 -7.12
CA GLU A 93 -0.26 6.97 -5.76
C GLU A 93 0.94 7.57 -5.03
N ALA A 94 2.12 6.98 -5.17
CA ALA A 94 3.34 7.44 -4.52
C ALA A 94 3.87 8.76 -5.10
N THR A 95 3.54 9.10 -6.36
CA THR A 95 4.15 10.23 -7.05
C THR A 95 3.65 11.58 -6.53
N MET A 96 4.58 12.51 -6.31
CA MET A 96 4.33 13.91 -5.94
C MET A 96 4.41 14.89 -7.12
N ILE A 97 4.64 14.40 -8.35
CA ILE A 97 4.79 15.23 -9.55
C ILE A 97 3.50 16.02 -9.82
N PRO A 98 3.52 17.39 -9.82
CA PRO A 98 2.30 18.21 -9.91
C PRO A 98 1.52 18.01 -11.21
N ALA A 99 2.22 17.80 -12.33
CA ALA A 99 1.62 17.58 -13.65
C ALA A 99 0.79 16.29 -13.70
N LEU A 100 1.30 15.19 -13.10
CA LEU A 100 0.58 13.93 -13.01
C LEU A 100 -0.60 14.03 -12.03
N ARG A 101 -0.38 14.72 -10.90
CA ARG A 101 -1.41 14.88 -9.86
C ARG A 101 -2.67 15.59 -10.35
N ARG A 102 -2.52 16.56 -11.26
CA ARG A 102 -3.67 17.26 -11.89
C ARG A 102 -4.55 16.30 -12.71
N ARG A 103 -3.97 15.28 -13.35
CA ARG A 103 -4.67 14.32 -14.22
C ARG A 103 -4.78 12.91 -13.62
N MET A 104 -4.60 12.77 -12.30
CA MET A 104 -4.51 11.48 -11.63
C MET A 104 -5.71 10.57 -11.92
N LYS A 105 -6.94 11.10 -11.86
CA LYS A 105 -8.16 10.30 -12.10
C LYS A 105 -8.20 9.73 -13.53
N SER A 106 -7.87 10.56 -14.52
CA SER A 106 -7.85 10.13 -15.94
C SER A 106 -6.72 9.11 -16.19
N LEU A 107 -5.53 9.32 -15.60
CA LEU A 107 -4.41 8.40 -15.73
C LEU A 107 -4.72 7.03 -15.11
N ARG A 108 -5.33 7.02 -13.93
CA ARG A 108 -5.76 5.77 -13.27
C ARG A 108 -6.79 5.01 -14.09
N LEU A 109 -7.76 5.72 -14.67
CA LEU A 109 -8.77 5.11 -15.53
C LEU A 109 -8.15 4.58 -16.83
N ALA A 110 -7.29 5.37 -17.48
CA ALA A 110 -6.56 4.94 -18.67
C ALA A 110 -5.69 3.70 -18.42
N ALA A 111 -5.02 3.63 -17.27
CA ALA A 111 -4.22 2.47 -16.88
C ALA A 111 -5.05 1.18 -16.72
N CYS A 112 -6.36 1.26 -16.47
CA CYS A 112 -7.22 0.09 -16.37
C CYS A 112 -7.61 -0.50 -17.75
N VAL A 113 -7.52 0.26 -18.83
CA VAL A 113 -8.05 -0.14 -20.15
C VAL A 113 -7.32 -1.37 -20.70
N VAL A 114 -5.99 -1.33 -20.76
CA VAL A 114 -5.20 -2.44 -21.33
C VAL A 114 -5.34 -3.74 -20.55
N PRO A 115 -5.22 -3.76 -19.21
CA PRO A 115 -5.48 -4.97 -18.42
C PRO A 115 -6.91 -5.49 -18.57
N ALA A 116 -7.92 -4.61 -18.63
CA ALA A 116 -9.31 -5.02 -18.83
C ALA A 116 -9.52 -5.69 -20.20
N LEU A 117 -8.98 -5.09 -21.27
CA LEU A 117 -9.00 -5.69 -22.61
C LEU A 117 -8.25 -7.03 -22.64
N SER A 118 -7.11 -7.13 -21.94
CA SER A 118 -6.35 -8.37 -21.79
C SER A 118 -7.20 -9.46 -21.11
N LEU A 119 -7.90 -9.14 -20.02
CA LEU A 119 -8.77 -10.10 -19.33
C LEU A 119 -9.93 -10.58 -20.21
N VAL A 120 -10.55 -9.70 -20.98
CA VAL A 120 -11.61 -10.07 -21.93
C VAL A 120 -11.04 -10.98 -23.03
N TYR A 121 -9.86 -10.62 -23.57
CA TYR A 121 -9.22 -11.41 -24.63
C TYR A 121 -8.85 -12.82 -24.17
N TYR A 122 -8.28 -12.96 -22.95
CA TYR A 122 -7.90 -14.26 -22.39
C TYR A 122 -9.09 -15.06 -21.84
N TYR A 123 -10.31 -14.55 -21.87
CA TYR A 123 -11.47 -15.36 -21.51
C TYR A 123 -11.60 -16.54 -22.50
N PRO A 124 -11.65 -17.83 -22.04
CA PRO A 124 -11.49 -18.99 -22.91
C PRO A 124 -12.40 -19.02 -24.14
N ALA A 125 -13.67 -18.61 -23.97
CA ALA A 125 -14.61 -18.57 -25.11
C ALA A 125 -14.24 -17.49 -26.13
N VAL A 126 -13.82 -16.29 -25.67
CA VAL A 126 -13.40 -15.18 -26.54
C VAL A 126 -12.10 -15.53 -27.24
N PHE A 127 -11.11 -16.05 -26.51
CA PHE A 127 -9.83 -16.49 -27.06
C PHE A 127 -10.04 -17.52 -28.18
N ARG A 128 -10.89 -18.53 -27.94
CA ARG A 128 -11.21 -19.55 -28.93
C ARG A 128 -11.83 -18.94 -30.20
N THR A 129 -12.81 -18.05 -30.08
CA THR A 129 -13.49 -17.45 -31.23
C THR A 129 -12.59 -16.52 -32.03
N VAL A 130 -11.72 -15.74 -31.37
CA VAL A 130 -10.82 -14.79 -32.02
C VAL A 130 -9.69 -15.49 -32.75
N VAL A 131 -9.11 -16.52 -32.14
CA VAL A 131 -7.92 -17.23 -32.68
C VAL A 131 -8.32 -18.30 -33.71
N SER A 132 -9.54 -18.86 -33.62
CA SER A 132 -10.01 -19.87 -34.58
C SER A 132 -9.91 -19.33 -36.01
N GLY A 133 -9.17 -20.07 -36.87
CA GLY A 133 -8.89 -19.68 -38.24
C GLY A 133 -7.87 -18.57 -38.46
N ARG A 134 -7.30 -18.00 -37.36
CA ARG A 134 -6.32 -16.91 -37.42
C ARG A 134 -5.10 -17.23 -36.59
N PHE A 135 -4.48 -18.37 -36.79
CA PHE A 135 -3.38 -18.90 -35.97
C PHE A 135 -2.12 -18.03 -35.96
N TRP A 136 -1.96 -17.09 -36.90
CA TRP A 136 -0.92 -16.08 -36.86
C TRP A 136 -1.00 -15.13 -35.64
N LEU A 137 -2.19 -15.05 -35.01
CA LEU A 137 -2.38 -14.28 -33.79
C LEU A 137 -1.67 -14.89 -32.58
N LEU A 138 -1.40 -16.20 -32.56
CA LEU A 138 -0.76 -16.86 -31.41
C LEU A 138 0.61 -16.25 -31.06
N PRO A 139 1.60 -16.19 -31.98
CA PRO A 139 2.87 -15.54 -31.66
C PRO A 139 2.72 -14.04 -31.39
N LEU A 140 1.82 -13.35 -32.13
CA LEU A 140 1.56 -11.94 -31.90
C LEU A 140 1.05 -11.67 -30.49
N THR A 141 0.11 -12.47 -29.99
CA THR A 141 -0.43 -12.35 -28.64
C THR A 141 0.65 -12.46 -27.59
N ILE A 142 1.57 -13.43 -27.72
CA ILE A 142 2.69 -13.63 -26.79
C ILE A 142 3.53 -12.36 -26.72
N HIS A 143 3.94 -11.81 -27.86
CA HIS A 143 4.77 -10.60 -27.92
C HIS A 143 4.04 -9.35 -27.42
N VAL A 144 2.82 -9.12 -27.85
CA VAL A 144 2.01 -7.96 -27.44
C VAL A 144 1.74 -8.01 -25.93
N SER A 145 1.37 -9.19 -25.41
CA SER A 145 1.10 -9.34 -23.98
C SER A 145 2.33 -9.07 -23.12
N LEU A 146 3.48 -9.55 -23.51
CA LEU A 146 4.73 -9.32 -22.78
C LEU A 146 5.17 -7.86 -22.88
N THR A 147 5.04 -7.25 -24.06
CA THR A 147 5.46 -5.86 -24.29
C THR A 147 4.68 -4.88 -23.40
N TRP A 148 3.34 -4.96 -23.36
CA TRP A 148 2.59 -4.03 -22.52
C TRP A 148 2.86 -4.25 -21.02
N ILE A 149 3.07 -5.48 -20.58
CA ILE A 149 3.47 -5.79 -19.19
C ILE A 149 4.78 -5.09 -18.84
N ILE A 150 5.80 -5.25 -19.71
CA ILE A 150 7.12 -4.61 -19.50
C ILE A 150 6.97 -3.08 -19.48
N LEU A 151 6.18 -2.50 -20.39
CA LEU A 151 5.94 -1.06 -20.43
C LEU A 151 5.30 -0.54 -19.13
N TYR A 152 4.31 -1.24 -18.59
CA TYR A 152 3.66 -0.86 -17.33
C TYR A 152 4.63 -0.93 -16.16
N LEU A 153 5.42 -2.01 -16.08
CA LEU A 153 6.41 -2.17 -14.99
C LEU A 153 7.54 -1.15 -15.12
N ALA A 154 8.02 -0.88 -16.34
CA ALA A 154 9.02 0.15 -16.58
C ALA A 154 8.49 1.55 -16.20
N ALA A 155 7.27 1.89 -16.60
CA ALA A 155 6.64 3.15 -16.22
C ALA A 155 6.50 3.27 -14.68
N ALA A 156 6.04 2.22 -14.01
CA ALA A 156 5.94 2.19 -12.56
C ALA A 156 7.33 2.33 -11.89
N GLY A 157 8.33 1.60 -12.39
CA GLY A 157 9.71 1.68 -11.89
C GLY A 157 10.32 3.07 -12.05
N LEU A 158 10.11 3.71 -13.21
CA LEU A 158 10.58 5.07 -13.47
C LEU A 158 9.92 6.09 -12.53
N LEU A 159 8.62 5.96 -12.25
CA LEU A 159 7.92 6.84 -11.31
C LEU A 159 8.46 6.69 -9.89
N PHE A 160 8.65 5.47 -9.39
CA PHE A 160 9.26 5.22 -8.09
C PHE A 160 10.69 5.73 -7.99
N PHE A 161 11.46 5.55 -9.06
CA PHE A 161 12.84 6.03 -9.13
C PHE A 161 12.91 7.55 -9.12
N GLN A 162 12.07 8.24 -9.88
CA GLN A 162 11.95 9.71 -9.88
C GLN A 162 11.57 10.23 -8.49
N GLU A 163 10.60 9.58 -7.83
CA GLU A 163 10.17 9.95 -6.47
C GLU A 163 11.31 9.80 -5.46
N TYR A 164 12.09 8.71 -5.56
CA TYR A 164 13.26 8.50 -4.70
C TYR A 164 14.31 9.60 -4.85
N HIS A 165 14.57 10.07 -6.09
CA HIS A 165 15.54 11.14 -6.35
C HIS A 165 14.99 12.52 -5.99
N ALA A 166 13.70 12.77 -6.16
CA ALA A 166 13.05 14.02 -5.80
C ALA A 166 12.96 14.24 -4.28
N THR A 167 12.96 13.16 -3.50
CA THR A 167 12.83 13.23 -2.05
C THR A 167 14.15 13.65 -1.39
N THR A 168 14.17 14.85 -0.78
CA THR A 168 15.36 15.42 -0.11
C THR A 168 15.44 15.08 1.38
N MET A 169 14.30 14.91 2.05
CA MET A 169 14.25 14.63 3.49
C MET A 169 14.69 13.19 3.80
N PRO A 170 15.67 12.97 4.71
CA PRO A 170 16.28 11.67 4.95
C PRO A 170 15.28 10.60 5.43
N VAL A 171 14.29 10.98 6.24
CA VAL A 171 13.26 10.06 6.76
C VAL A 171 12.38 9.54 5.62
N PHE A 172 11.83 10.45 4.81
CA PHE A 172 10.99 10.08 3.65
C PHE A 172 11.79 9.31 2.60
N LYS A 173 13.04 9.70 2.34
CA LYS A 173 13.94 8.99 1.42
C LYS A 173 14.17 7.54 1.85
N ARG A 174 14.32 7.29 3.15
CA ARG A 174 14.44 5.93 3.69
C ARG A 174 13.18 5.11 3.43
N ASN A 175 11.99 5.68 3.66
CA ASN A 175 10.71 5.00 3.42
C ASN A 175 10.53 4.68 1.94
N THR A 176 10.78 5.64 1.04
CA THR A 176 10.70 5.47 -0.42
C THR A 176 11.69 4.40 -0.91
N ARG A 177 12.89 4.30 -0.31
CA ARG A 177 13.85 3.24 -0.64
C ARG A 177 13.31 1.85 -0.35
N TYR A 178 12.64 1.63 0.79
CA TYR A 178 12.04 0.32 1.09
C TYR A 178 10.90 -0.03 0.14
N VAL A 179 10.08 0.96 -0.25
CA VAL A 179 9.02 0.76 -1.27
C VAL A 179 9.64 0.39 -2.62
N LEU A 180 10.67 1.11 -3.07
CA LEU A 180 11.35 0.85 -4.34
C LEU A 180 12.00 -0.55 -4.36
N LEU A 181 12.70 -0.95 -3.29
CA LEU A 181 13.31 -2.26 -3.18
C LEU A 181 12.27 -3.39 -3.13
N SER A 182 11.18 -3.19 -2.39
CA SER A 182 10.07 -4.13 -2.37
C SER A 182 9.42 -4.27 -3.75
N PHE A 183 9.14 -3.15 -4.42
CA PHE A 183 8.61 -3.12 -5.79
C PHE A 183 9.54 -3.85 -6.77
N ALA A 184 10.83 -3.53 -6.75
CA ALA A 184 11.82 -4.16 -7.63
C ALA A 184 11.88 -5.68 -7.41
N SER A 185 11.94 -6.12 -6.15
CA SER A 185 12.00 -7.55 -5.80
C SER A 185 10.76 -8.31 -6.25
N ILE A 186 9.56 -7.80 -5.95
CA ILE A 186 8.30 -8.43 -6.30
C ILE A 186 8.09 -8.43 -7.82
N SER A 187 8.48 -7.35 -8.51
CA SER A 187 8.38 -7.25 -9.97
C SER A 187 9.36 -8.18 -10.69
N THR A 188 10.59 -8.34 -10.17
CA THR A 188 11.54 -9.31 -10.71
C THR A 188 11.03 -10.74 -10.52
N LEU A 189 10.52 -11.06 -9.33
CA LEU A 189 9.89 -12.35 -9.07
C LEU A 189 8.72 -12.61 -10.02
N TYR A 190 7.86 -11.62 -10.23
CA TYR A 190 6.77 -11.71 -11.19
C TYR A 190 7.26 -11.97 -12.61
N LEU A 191 8.27 -11.24 -13.10
CA LEU A 191 8.79 -11.37 -14.48
C LEU A 191 9.42 -12.74 -14.74
N LEU A 192 10.04 -13.38 -13.74
CA LEU A 192 10.57 -14.74 -13.87
C LEU A 192 9.50 -15.74 -14.35
N TYR A 193 8.26 -15.58 -13.92
CA TYR A 193 7.17 -16.50 -14.20
C TYR A 193 6.16 -15.96 -15.23
N ALA A 194 6.03 -14.65 -15.38
CA ALA A 194 5.11 -14.02 -16.31
C ALA A 194 5.60 -13.99 -17.77
N SER A 195 6.82 -14.48 -18.04
CA SER A 195 7.42 -14.50 -19.38
C SER A 195 6.64 -15.37 -20.39
N LYS A 196 5.94 -16.40 -19.89
CA LYS A 196 5.13 -17.30 -20.72
C LYS A 196 3.67 -16.81 -20.82
N ASP A 197 3.03 -17.14 -21.94
CA ASP A 197 1.65 -16.73 -22.19
C ASP A 197 0.64 -17.70 -21.58
N PRO A 198 -0.35 -17.25 -20.80
CA PRO A 198 -1.35 -18.11 -20.16
C PRO A 198 -2.19 -18.95 -21.15
N ALA A 199 -2.35 -18.49 -22.38
CA ALA A 199 -3.07 -19.23 -23.39
C ALA A 199 -2.39 -20.56 -23.79
N GLN A 200 -1.09 -20.71 -23.51
CA GLN A 200 -0.38 -21.97 -23.68
C GLN A 200 -0.83 -23.05 -22.68
N ILE A 201 -1.48 -22.67 -21.58
CA ILE A 201 -2.08 -23.58 -20.59
C ILE A 201 -3.37 -24.20 -21.14
N TYR A 202 -4.09 -23.48 -22.03
CA TYR A 202 -5.33 -23.98 -22.58
C TYR A 202 -5.09 -25.23 -23.42
N ASN A 203 -5.96 -26.23 -23.33
CA ASN A 203 -5.97 -27.38 -24.20
C ASN A 203 -6.52 -27.02 -25.60
N MET A 204 -6.26 -25.81 -26.05
CA MET A 204 -6.69 -25.31 -27.34
C MET A 204 -5.48 -25.12 -28.26
N PHE A 205 -5.65 -25.49 -29.53
CA PHE A 205 -4.66 -25.21 -30.57
C PHE A 205 -3.24 -25.77 -30.32
N ILE A 206 -3.11 -26.88 -29.56
CA ILE A 206 -1.82 -27.51 -29.22
C ILE A 206 -1.03 -27.83 -30.49
N SER A 207 -1.68 -28.43 -31.52
CA SER A 207 -1.07 -28.73 -32.81
C SER A 207 -0.50 -27.51 -33.50
N GLU A 208 -1.18 -26.37 -33.41
CA GLU A 208 -0.73 -25.10 -33.99
C GLU A 208 0.44 -24.50 -33.25
N TYR A 209 0.45 -24.59 -31.91
CA TYR A 209 1.62 -24.17 -31.11
C TYR A 209 2.87 -24.98 -31.50
N ILE A 210 2.73 -26.29 -31.63
CA ILE A 210 3.83 -27.18 -32.07
C ILE A 210 4.27 -26.81 -33.49
N ARG A 211 3.34 -26.62 -34.43
CA ARG A 211 3.62 -26.22 -35.81
C ARG A 211 4.38 -24.89 -35.91
N LEU A 212 4.07 -23.97 -35.05
CA LEU A 212 4.71 -22.64 -34.99
C LEU A 212 6.02 -22.65 -34.20
N GLY A 213 6.46 -23.80 -33.67
CA GLY A 213 7.68 -23.92 -32.87
C GLY A 213 7.60 -23.22 -31.52
N ILE A 214 6.39 -22.91 -31.06
CA ILE A 214 6.19 -22.26 -29.75
C ILE A 214 6.34 -23.33 -28.68
N SER A 215 7.28 -23.14 -27.76
CA SER A 215 7.53 -24.08 -26.66
C SER A 215 6.31 -24.22 -25.74
N SER A 216 6.13 -25.37 -25.11
CA SER A 216 5.13 -25.56 -24.06
C SER A 216 5.30 -24.50 -22.94
N TYR A 217 4.21 -24.25 -22.20
CA TYR A 217 4.21 -23.27 -21.09
C TYR A 217 5.36 -23.49 -20.11
N ILE A 218 5.62 -24.76 -19.80
CA ILE A 218 6.79 -25.16 -19.03
C ILE A 218 7.67 -26.04 -19.93
N SER A 219 8.78 -25.49 -20.36
CA SER A 219 9.77 -26.27 -21.09
C SER A 219 10.56 -27.13 -20.11
N GLY A 220 10.54 -28.45 -20.31
CA GLY A 220 11.40 -29.39 -19.58
C GLY A 220 12.89 -29.26 -19.91
N ALA A 221 13.27 -28.24 -20.72
CA ALA A 221 14.60 -28.06 -21.26
C ALA A 221 15.59 -27.36 -20.31
N LEU A 222 15.16 -26.91 -19.12
CA LEU A 222 16.08 -26.35 -18.15
C LEU A 222 16.93 -27.48 -17.53
N PRO A 223 18.28 -27.37 -17.57
CA PRO A 223 19.13 -28.30 -16.85
C PRO A 223 18.90 -28.22 -15.34
N ALA A 224 19.28 -29.25 -14.59
CA ALA A 224 19.12 -29.30 -13.13
C ALA A 224 19.66 -28.02 -12.44
N LEU A 225 20.81 -27.52 -12.87
CA LEU A 225 21.40 -26.27 -12.39
C LEU A 225 20.48 -25.08 -12.61
N GLY A 226 19.80 -25.01 -13.75
CA GLY A 226 18.83 -23.92 -14.05
C GLY A 226 17.66 -23.92 -13.07
N TRP A 227 17.14 -25.10 -12.67
CA TRP A 227 16.09 -25.23 -11.68
C TRP A 227 16.54 -24.80 -10.28
N ILE A 228 17.78 -25.16 -9.89
CA ILE A 228 18.38 -24.74 -8.62
C ILE A 228 18.51 -23.22 -8.58
N ILE A 229 19.06 -22.62 -9.64
CA ILE A 229 19.21 -21.16 -9.73
C ILE A 229 17.84 -20.45 -9.66
N LEU A 230 16.85 -20.94 -10.40
CA LEU A 230 15.49 -20.40 -10.37
C LEU A 230 14.89 -20.46 -8.94
N GLY A 231 15.11 -21.58 -8.23
CA GLY A 231 14.69 -21.74 -6.85
C GLY A 231 15.34 -20.76 -5.90
N LEU A 232 16.66 -20.65 -5.96
CA LEU A 232 17.42 -19.71 -5.14
C LEU A 232 17.00 -18.26 -5.41
N CYS A 233 16.85 -17.88 -6.69
CA CYS A 233 16.34 -16.55 -7.07
C CYS A 233 14.92 -16.31 -6.51
N THR A 234 14.04 -17.31 -6.61
CA THR A 234 12.68 -17.19 -6.09
C THR A 234 12.67 -16.94 -4.59
N VAL A 235 13.40 -17.77 -3.82
CA VAL A 235 13.50 -17.61 -2.36
C VAL A 235 14.12 -16.25 -2.01
N PHE A 236 15.21 -15.86 -2.69
CA PHE A 236 15.88 -14.59 -2.46
C PHE A 236 14.93 -13.40 -2.66
N PHE A 237 14.23 -13.32 -3.79
CA PHE A 237 13.32 -12.20 -4.07
C PHE A 237 12.07 -12.21 -3.20
N VAL A 238 11.56 -13.36 -2.80
CA VAL A 238 10.46 -13.46 -1.83
C VAL A 238 10.89 -12.92 -0.46
N VAL A 239 12.06 -13.34 0.04
CA VAL A 239 12.58 -12.88 1.33
C VAL A 239 12.89 -11.38 1.28
N LEU A 240 13.59 -10.93 0.25
CA LEU A 240 13.96 -9.53 0.09
C LEU A 240 12.73 -8.62 -0.05
N GLY A 241 11.76 -8.99 -0.88
CA GLY A 241 10.52 -8.25 -1.07
C GLY A 241 9.68 -8.19 0.21
N SER A 242 9.51 -9.32 0.89
CA SER A 242 8.77 -9.41 2.15
C SER A 242 9.43 -8.61 3.28
N TYR A 243 10.75 -8.70 3.42
CA TYR A 243 11.51 -7.93 4.40
C TYR A 243 11.33 -6.42 4.20
N ASN A 244 11.51 -5.93 2.96
CA ASN A 244 11.37 -4.51 2.66
C ASN A 244 9.93 -4.03 2.86
N LEU A 245 8.93 -4.83 2.50
CA LEU A 245 7.51 -4.50 2.71
C LEU A 245 7.16 -4.40 4.21
N VAL A 246 7.64 -5.34 5.02
CA VAL A 246 7.45 -5.33 6.48
C VAL A 246 8.13 -4.10 7.09
N ARG A 247 9.35 -3.78 6.67
CA ARG A 247 10.08 -2.59 7.16
C ARG A 247 9.37 -1.29 6.80
N TYR A 248 8.87 -1.17 5.56
CA TYR A 248 8.05 -0.02 5.15
C TYR A 248 6.81 0.12 6.03
N THR A 249 6.09 -0.96 6.26
CA THR A 249 4.86 -0.95 7.08
C THR A 249 5.14 -0.56 8.53
N GLN A 250 6.23 -1.07 9.11
CA GLN A 250 6.65 -0.72 10.47
C GLN A 250 6.98 0.77 10.61
N LEU A 251 7.80 1.32 9.69
CA LEU A 251 8.17 2.73 9.70
C LEU A 251 6.95 3.64 9.54
N THR A 252 6.07 3.34 8.62
CA THR A 252 4.83 4.10 8.41
C THR A 252 3.93 4.04 9.66
N TYR A 253 3.90 2.92 10.37
CA TYR A 253 3.16 2.79 11.62
C TYR A 253 3.75 3.64 12.73
N ASP A 254 5.08 3.62 12.90
CA ASP A 254 5.79 4.39 13.94
C ASP A 254 5.64 5.89 13.71
N ASP A 255 5.84 6.37 12.47
CA ASP A 255 5.65 7.77 12.10
C ASP A 255 4.23 8.27 12.43
N THR A 256 3.23 7.45 12.10
CA THR A 256 1.84 7.84 12.38
C THR A 256 1.49 7.78 13.86
N ARG A 257 2.11 6.87 14.62
CA ARG A 257 1.92 6.82 16.09
C ARG A 257 2.48 8.07 16.74
N GLN A 258 3.65 8.53 16.28
CA GLN A 258 4.25 9.77 16.76
C GLN A 258 3.37 10.99 16.43
N ASP A 259 2.85 11.08 15.20
CA ASP A 259 1.93 12.15 14.80
C ASP A 259 0.66 12.16 15.66
N MET A 260 0.08 10.98 15.96
CA MET A 260 -1.09 10.89 16.85
C MET A 260 -0.79 11.32 18.28
N ILE A 261 0.39 10.96 18.82
CA ILE A 261 0.81 11.37 20.15
C ILE A 261 1.01 12.89 20.18
N LEU A 262 1.68 13.43 19.16
CA LEU A 262 1.90 14.87 19.03
C LEU A 262 0.57 15.63 18.93
N LYS A 263 -0.34 15.17 18.07
CA LYS A 263 -1.67 15.75 17.92
C LYS A 263 -2.45 15.73 19.24
N ARG A 264 -2.43 14.60 19.97
CA ARG A 264 -3.06 14.53 21.30
C ARG A 264 -2.47 15.51 22.30
N LYS A 265 -1.13 15.68 22.29
CA LYS A 265 -0.46 16.67 23.13
C LYS A 265 -0.89 18.10 22.77
N PHE A 266 -0.98 18.43 21.46
CA PHE A 266 -1.47 19.72 21.01
C PHE A 266 -2.95 19.95 21.34
N ASP A 267 -3.80 18.96 21.16
CA ASP A 267 -5.23 19.06 21.51
C ASP A 267 -5.42 19.24 23.03
N ALA A 268 -4.66 18.52 23.85
CA ALA A 268 -4.68 18.66 25.30
C ALA A 268 -4.18 20.06 25.75
N ALA A 269 -3.09 20.54 25.16
CA ALA A 269 -2.57 21.87 25.41
C ALA A 269 -3.56 22.97 24.97
N GLY A 270 -4.17 22.79 23.78
CA GLY A 270 -5.18 23.72 23.27
C GLY A 270 -6.42 23.80 24.16
N THR A 271 -6.89 22.65 24.69
CA THR A 271 -7.99 22.61 25.64
C THR A 271 -7.62 23.31 26.95
N GLY A 272 -6.41 23.06 27.47
CA GLY A 272 -5.89 23.72 28.67
C GLY A 272 -5.81 25.24 28.51
N VAL A 273 -5.29 25.72 27.37
CA VAL A 273 -5.25 27.17 27.05
C VAL A 273 -6.66 27.75 26.95
N SER A 274 -7.61 27.10 26.34
CA SER A 274 -9.00 27.57 26.23
C SER A 274 -9.67 27.73 27.60
N VAL A 275 -9.52 26.71 28.47
CA VAL A 275 -10.05 26.75 29.84
C VAL A 275 -9.39 27.91 30.63
N PHE A 276 -8.08 28.08 30.48
CA PHE A 276 -7.34 29.17 31.10
C PHE A 276 -7.85 30.54 30.64
N VAL A 277 -7.96 30.77 29.32
CA VAL A 277 -8.44 32.05 28.77
C VAL A 277 -9.87 32.35 29.27
N HIS A 278 -10.75 31.34 29.32
CA HIS A 278 -12.07 31.51 29.90
C HIS A 278 -12.04 31.87 31.38
N GLY A 279 -11.15 31.25 32.16
CA GLY A 279 -10.95 31.54 33.57
C GLY A 279 -10.44 32.96 33.81
N VAL A 280 -9.43 33.38 33.04
CA VAL A 280 -8.88 34.76 33.11
C VAL A 280 -9.94 35.78 32.71
N LYS A 281 -10.68 35.57 31.62
CA LYS A 281 -11.77 36.42 31.20
C LYS A 281 -12.82 36.62 32.32
N ASN A 282 -13.21 35.55 32.98
CA ASN A 282 -14.18 35.65 34.10
C ASN A 282 -13.63 36.40 35.31
N GLN A 283 -12.35 36.22 35.66
CA GLN A 283 -11.68 36.96 36.72
C GLN A 283 -11.55 38.45 36.39
N LEU A 284 -11.21 38.81 35.14
CA LEU A 284 -11.16 40.21 34.70
C LEU A 284 -12.55 40.86 34.75
N LEU A 285 -13.61 40.14 34.39
CA LEU A 285 -14.99 40.62 34.51
C LEU A 285 -15.36 40.88 35.98
N SER A 286 -15.00 39.94 36.88
CA SER A 286 -15.21 40.10 38.34
C SER A 286 -14.42 41.27 38.90
N SER A 287 -13.14 41.44 38.50
CA SER A 287 -12.30 42.61 38.84
C SER A 287 -12.95 43.94 38.40
N ARG A 288 -13.47 43.96 37.18
CA ARG A 288 -14.18 45.18 36.67
C ARG A 288 -15.41 45.51 37.49
N VAL A 289 -16.17 44.50 37.93
CA VAL A 289 -17.35 44.75 38.81
C VAL A 289 -16.93 45.26 40.17
N LEU A 290 -15.87 44.71 40.78
CA LEU A 290 -15.33 45.14 42.05
C LEU A 290 -14.78 46.56 41.96
N HIS A 291 -14.05 46.93 40.90
CA HIS A 291 -13.59 48.30 40.65
C HIS A 291 -14.78 49.28 40.55
N LYS A 292 -15.86 48.88 39.86
CA LYS A 292 -17.04 49.76 39.77
C LYS A 292 -17.74 49.92 41.12
N LYS A 293 -17.77 48.90 41.97
CA LYS A 293 -18.28 48.97 43.33
C LYS A 293 -17.40 49.86 44.20
N LEU A 294 -16.08 49.71 44.11
CA LEU A 294 -15.11 50.54 44.81
C LEU A 294 -15.25 52.02 44.46
N SER A 295 -15.35 52.34 43.15
CA SER A 295 -15.52 53.72 42.69
C SER A 295 -16.83 54.33 43.21
N ARG A 296 -17.94 53.56 43.30
CA ARG A 296 -19.21 54.03 43.86
C ARG A 296 -19.11 54.28 45.36
N ALA A 297 -18.46 53.35 46.11
CA ALA A 297 -18.28 53.51 47.56
C ALA A 297 -17.39 54.74 47.91
N LEU A 298 -16.46 55.06 47.05
CA LEU A 298 -15.61 56.27 47.19
C LEU A 298 -16.33 57.60 46.81
N ALA A 299 -17.33 57.55 45.91
CA ALA A 299 -18.07 58.73 45.44
C ALA A 299 -19.23 59.09 46.35
N GLY A 300 -19.53 58.35 47.41
CA GLY A 300 -20.57 58.67 48.42
C GLY A 300 -20.10 59.81 49.35
N ASP A 301 -21.02 60.60 49.81
CA ASP A 301 -20.74 61.67 50.77
C ASP A 301 -21.55 61.44 52.07
N PRO A 302 -20.95 60.88 53.16
CA PRO A 302 -19.54 60.46 53.33
C PRO A 302 -19.17 59.19 52.65
N PRO A 303 -17.89 58.91 52.28
CA PRO A 303 -17.43 57.68 51.68
C PRO A 303 -17.59 56.46 52.58
N ASP A 304 -18.10 55.35 52.03
CA ASP A 304 -18.24 54.10 52.79
C ASP A 304 -16.90 53.32 52.85
N MET A 305 -16.11 53.69 53.86
CA MET A 305 -14.78 53.12 54.07
C MET A 305 -14.81 51.59 54.41
N ALA A 306 -15.91 51.08 54.94
CA ALA A 306 -16.05 49.65 55.22
C ALA A 306 -16.19 48.86 53.89
N GLN A 307 -16.99 49.39 52.97
CA GLN A 307 -17.17 48.80 51.64
C GLN A 307 -15.91 48.94 50.76
N VAL A 308 -15.21 50.03 50.87
CA VAL A 308 -13.89 50.27 50.19
C VAL A 308 -12.89 49.21 50.64
N ARG A 309 -12.73 48.96 51.94
CA ARG A 309 -11.82 47.94 52.49
C ARG A 309 -12.18 46.54 52.04
N ALA A 310 -13.47 46.18 52.05
CA ALA A 310 -13.94 44.88 51.60
C ALA A 310 -13.68 44.67 50.12
N CYS A 311 -13.93 45.65 49.26
CA CYS A 311 -13.61 45.55 47.82
C CYS A 311 -12.11 45.43 47.54
N ALA A 312 -11.27 46.12 48.30
CA ALA A 312 -9.81 46.03 48.15
C ALA A 312 -9.27 44.65 48.50
N VAL A 313 -9.76 44.05 49.60
CA VAL A 313 -9.39 42.67 49.97
C VAL A 313 -9.81 41.68 48.91
N GLN A 314 -11.06 41.77 48.42
CA GLN A 314 -11.55 40.87 47.34
C GLN A 314 -10.77 41.01 46.03
N LEU A 315 -10.34 42.23 45.66
CA LEU A 315 -9.50 42.49 44.50
C LEU A 315 -8.10 41.84 44.65
N ASN A 316 -7.52 41.91 45.84
CA ASN A 316 -6.22 41.26 46.11
C ASN A 316 -6.31 39.76 46.02
N GLU A 317 -7.31 39.11 46.64
CA GLU A 317 -7.58 37.69 46.56
C GLU A 317 -7.77 37.21 45.11
N LEU A 318 -8.48 37.99 44.31
CA LEU A 318 -8.75 37.70 42.88
C LEU A 318 -7.47 37.77 42.04
N ASN A 319 -6.59 38.75 42.32
CA ASN A 319 -5.29 38.86 41.64
C ASN A 319 -4.33 37.73 42.02
N GLU A 320 -4.24 37.35 43.30
CA GLU A 320 -3.43 36.22 43.75
C GLU A 320 -3.95 34.87 43.14
N GLY A 321 -5.27 34.72 43.03
CA GLY A 321 -5.86 33.56 42.34
C GLY A 321 -5.52 33.54 40.86
N MET A 322 -5.39 34.66 40.19
CA MET A 322 -5.00 34.76 38.78
C MET A 322 -3.53 34.40 38.58
N LEU A 323 -2.65 34.90 39.44
CA LEU A 323 -1.21 34.59 39.42
C LEU A 323 -0.95 33.10 39.62
N ARG A 324 -1.60 32.47 40.59
CA ARG A 324 -1.50 30.99 40.81
C ARG A 324 -1.90 30.20 39.58
N ARG A 325 -2.99 30.55 38.91
CA ARG A 325 -3.44 29.86 37.69
C ARG A 325 -2.48 30.08 36.52
N MET A 326 -1.85 31.23 36.40
CA MET A 326 -0.81 31.48 35.41
C MET A 326 0.42 30.58 35.63
N ASP A 327 0.85 30.45 36.88
CA ASP A 327 1.97 29.56 37.23
C ASP A 327 1.67 28.10 36.97
N GLU A 328 0.45 27.62 37.27
CA GLU A 328 0.00 26.28 36.97
C GLU A 328 0.01 26.00 35.44
N LEU A 329 -0.51 26.93 34.62
CA LEU A 329 -0.47 26.82 33.17
C LEU A 329 0.98 26.74 32.66
N TYR A 330 1.84 27.64 33.14
CA TYR A 330 3.25 27.69 32.75
C TYR A 330 3.95 26.38 33.05
N ARG A 331 3.72 25.77 34.24
CA ARG A 331 4.26 24.44 34.59
C ARG A 331 3.72 23.34 33.70
N THR A 332 2.43 23.37 33.36
CA THR A 332 1.78 22.37 32.50
C THR A 332 2.29 22.40 31.06
N VAL A 333 2.62 23.61 30.54
CA VAL A 333 3.14 23.78 29.18
C VAL A 333 4.63 23.45 29.09
N LYS A 334 5.39 23.65 30.18
CA LYS A 334 6.83 23.40 30.23
C LYS A 334 7.18 21.90 30.34
N ASN A 335 6.30 21.09 30.94
CA ASN A 335 6.47 19.63 31.08
C ASN A 335 5.78 18.89 29.90
#